data_5e7071eec6fa2d689a260b04bbb19ccc
#
_entry.id   5e7071eec6fa2d689a260b04bbb19ccc
#
_cell.length_a   1.000
_cell.length_b   1.000
_cell.length_c   1.000
_cell.angle_alpha   90.00
_cell.angle_beta   90.00
_cell.angle_gamma   90.00
#
_symmetry.space_group_name_H-M   'P 1'
#
loop_
_entity.id
_entity.type
_entity.pdbx_description
1 polymer ?
#
loop_
_entity_poly.entity_id
_entity_poly.type
_entity_poly.pdbx_seq_one_letter_code
_entity_poly.pdbx_strand_id
1 'polypeptide(L)'
;PLVANLMPDRVGALVISATVESLGHTEFEYQQNFLAERIAPLDAGMKLRDAAPALIQKMMGPNSSGEAVDLVKRVTADTPDDTFREAIRAIVEYDGQPTLRAINAPTLCIAGEHDPVGRPDMMEALADNIPGGEYYCVKGAAHYAWAEYPDLFNAALLPFLERALKNV
;
A
#
# COMPACT_ATOMS: atom_id res chain seq x y z
N PRO A 1 -2.60 -2.63 -10.29
CA PRO A 1 -2.40 -2.16 -11.68
C PRO A 1 -2.47 -3.30 -12.70
N LEU A 2 -1.68 -4.39 -12.54
CA LEU A 2 -1.58 -5.46 -13.53
C LEU A 2 -2.93 -6.09 -13.91
N VAL A 3 -3.79 -6.40 -12.92
CA VAL A 3 -5.13 -6.98 -13.16
C VAL A 3 -5.99 -6.05 -14.01
N ALA A 4 -5.94 -4.73 -13.77
CA ALA A 4 -6.70 -3.74 -14.54
C ALA A 4 -6.29 -3.75 -16.03
N ASN A 5 -5.04 -4.04 -16.34
CA ASN A 5 -4.56 -4.13 -17.71
C ASN A 5 -4.87 -5.48 -18.37
N LEU A 6 -4.76 -6.58 -17.59
CA LEU A 6 -5.02 -7.93 -18.12
C LEU A 6 -6.52 -8.21 -18.31
N MET A 7 -7.36 -7.57 -17.53
CA MET A 7 -8.81 -7.79 -17.50
C MET A 7 -9.58 -6.46 -17.46
N PRO A 8 -9.40 -5.54 -18.43
CA PRO A 8 -9.96 -4.19 -18.37
C PRO A 8 -11.50 -4.20 -18.27
N ASP A 9 -12.17 -5.13 -18.93
CA ASP A 9 -13.63 -5.25 -18.90
C ASP A 9 -14.20 -5.74 -17.56
N ARG A 10 -13.34 -6.15 -16.63
CA ARG A 10 -13.73 -6.64 -15.30
C ARG A 10 -13.39 -5.69 -14.17
N VAL A 11 -12.73 -4.57 -14.48
CA VAL A 11 -12.31 -3.57 -13.49
C VAL A 11 -13.05 -2.27 -13.75
N GLY A 12 -14.14 -2.04 -13.01
CA GLY A 12 -14.95 -0.83 -13.12
C GLY A 12 -14.30 0.41 -12.48
N ALA A 13 -13.48 0.20 -11.45
CA ALA A 13 -12.68 1.23 -10.78
C ALA A 13 -11.47 0.61 -10.08
N LEU A 14 -10.43 1.40 -9.87
CA LEU A 14 -9.20 0.98 -9.19
C LEU A 14 -8.89 1.95 -8.04
N VAL A 15 -8.59 1.40 -6.87
CA VAL A 15 -8.04 2.17 -5.74
C VAL A 15 -6.65 1.64 -5.42
N ILE A 16 -5.67 2.53 -5.43
CA ILE A 16 -4.28 2.22 -5.11
C ILE A 16 -3.95 2.95 -3.82
N SER A 17 -3.54 2.22 -2.79
CA SER A 17 -3.23 2.82 -1.49
C SER A 17 -1.90 2.33 -0.97
N ALA A 18 -1.15 3.24 -0.33
CA ALA A 18 0.03 2.94 0.47
C ALA A 18 1.09 2.09 -0.27
N THR A 19 1.42 2.42 -1.52
CA THR A 19 2.36 1.65 -2.33
C THR A 19 3.37 2.53 -3.05
N VAL A 20 4.24 1.90 -3.80
CA VAL A 20 5.15 2.52 -4.76
C VAL A 20 4.93 1.86 -6.14
N GLU A 21 5.24 2.58 -7.21
CA GLU A 21 5.11 2.04 -8.56
C GLU A 21 6.09 0.90 -8.83
N SER A 22 7.28 0.95 -8.24
CA SER A 22 8.31 -0.08 -8.32
C SER A 22 9.36 0.12 -7.23
N LEU A 23 9.67 -0.91 -6.46
CA LEU A 23 10.85 -0.95 -5.60
C LEU A 23 12.10 -1.38 -6.39
N GLY A 24 11.92 -2.17 -7.44
CA GLY A 24 13.00 -2.66 -8.28
C GLY A 24 13.79 -1.56 -9.00
N HIS A 25 13.24 -0.36 -9.15
CA HIS A 25 13.90 0.82 -9.73
C HIS A 25 14.44 1.82 -8.69
N THR A 26 14.31 1.52 -7.40
CA THR A 26 14.93 2.33 -6.34
C THR A 26 16.42 2.00 -6.21
N GLU A 27 17.15 2.84 -5.47
CA GLU A 27 18.56 2.57 -5.20
C GLU A 27 18.75 1.21 -4.50
N PHE A 28 19.81 0.48 -4.88
CA PHE A 28 20.10 -0.86 -4.36
C PHE A 28 20.20 -0.86 -2.83
N GLU A 29 20.80 0.15 -2.22
CA GLU A 29 20.89 0.29 -0.78
C GLU A 29 19.50 0.36 -0.11
N TYR A 30 18.56 1.11 -0.72
CA TYR A 30 17.18 1.18 -0.22
C TYR A 30 16.49 -0.19 -0.26
N GLN A 31 16.65 -0.93 -1.35
CA GLN A 31 16.09 -2.29 -1.48
C GLN A 31 16.66 -3.24 -0.42
N GLN A 32 17.99 -3.20 -0.20
CA GLN A 32 18.64 -4.03 0.80
C GLN A 32 18.20 -3.69 2.22
N ASN A 33 18.07 -2.41 2.54
CA ASN A 33 17.57 -1.95 3.83
C ASN A 33 16.10 -2.36 4.04
N PHE A 34 15.28 -2.23 3.02
CA PHE A 34 13.87 -2.66 3.06
C PHE A 34 13.73 -4.16 3.34
N LEU A 35 14.54 -5.00 2.70
CA LEU A 35 14.60 -6.44 2.95
C LEU A 35 15.13 -6.75 4.35
N ALA A 36 16.27 -6.15 4.72
CA ALA A 36 16.94 -6.41 5.99
C ALA A 36 16.03 -6.08 7.18
N GLU A 37 15.37 -4.94 7.20
CA GLU A 37 14.49 -4.55 8.29
C GLU A 37 13.32 -5.51 8.52
N ARG A 38 12.84 -6.18 7.47
CA ARG A 38 11.66 -7.04 7.50
C ARG A 38 11.98 -8.52 7.63
N ILE A 39 13.10 -8.95 7.04
CA ILE A 39 13.46 -10.38 6.95
C ILE A 39 14.53 -10.78 7.98
N ALA A 40 15.50 -9.91 8.28
CA ALA A 40 16.60 -10.28 9.18
C ALA A 40 16.16 -10.76 10.58
N PRO A 41 15.13 -10.19 11.24
CA PRO A 41 14.65 -10.75 12.50
C PRO A 41 14.18 -12.20 12.38
N LEU A 42 13.52 -12.53 11.28
CA LEU A 42 13.03 -13.88 11.00
C LEU A 42 14.20 -14.84 10.69
N ASP A 43 15.22 -14.36 9.97
CA ASP A 43 16.42 -15.15 9.66
C ASP A 43 17.27 -15.41 10.91
N ALA A 44 17.20 -14.51 11.90
CA ALA A 44 17.77 -14.70 13.24
C ALA A 44 16.95 -15.65 14.15
N GLY A 45 15.87 -16.24 13.63
CA GLY A 45 15.05 -17.22 14.33
C GLY A 45 13.84 -16.66 15.10
N MET A 46 13.60 -15.33 15.01
CA MET A 46 12.38 -14.75 15.55
C MET A 46 11.16 -15.18 14.71
N LYS A 47 10.04 -15.40 15.36
CA LYS A 47 8.78 -15.65 14.65
C LYS A 47 8.12 -14.34 14.24
N LEU A 48 7.42 -14.34 13.10
CA LEU A 48 6.72 -13.14 12.64
C LEU A 48 5.72 -12.64 13.67
N ARG A 49 5.02 -13.54 14.38
CA ARG A 49 4.09 -13.17 15.46
C ARG A 49 4.73 -12.30 16.56
N ASP A 50 6.02 -12.49 16.80
CA ASP A 50 6.77 -11.75 17.82
C ASP A 50 7.34 -10.43 17.24
N ALA A 51 7.70 -10.44 15.96
CA ALA A 51 8.24 -9.26 15.24
C ALA A 51 7.15 -8.29 14.76
N ALA A 52 5.98 -8.80 14.38
CA ALA A 52 4.92 -8.03 13.72
C ALA A 52 4.46 -6.79 14.50
N PRO A 53 4.25 -6.82 15.83
CA PRO A 53 3.81 -5.62 16.54
C PRO A 53 4.75 -4.43 16.37
N ALA A 54 6.05 -4.65 16.47
CA ALA A 54 7.06 -3.60 16.30
C ALA A 54 7.19 -3.16 14.83
N LEU A 55 7.11 -4.11 13.90
CA LEU A 55 7.15 -3.83 12.46
C LEU A 55 5.97 -2.97 12.03
N ILE A 56 4.76 -3.35 12.40
CA ILE A 56 3.54 -2.60 12.07
C ILE A 56 3.54 -1.23 12.74
N GLN A 57 3.97 -1.15 14.01
CA GLN A 57 4.03 0.13 14.72
C GLN A 57 4.90 1.17 14.01
N LYS A 58 6.01 0.76 13.38
CA LYS A 58 6.87 1.67 12.60
C LYS A 58 6.18 2.22 11.34
N MET A 59 5.16 1.55 10.85
CA MET A 59 4.39 1.94 9.67
C MET A 59 3.06 2.64 10.01
N MET A 60 2.77 2.83 11.29
CA MET A 60 1.58 3.52 11.77
C MET A 60 1.86 5.00 12.06
N GLY A 61 0.84 5.82 11.93
CA GLY A 61 0.88 7.22 12.35
C GLY A 61 0.99 7.37 13.87
N PRO A 62 1.40 8.54 14.36
CA PRO A 62 1.75 8.74 15.77
C PRO A 62 0.59 8.55 16.74
N ASN A 63 -0.65 8.70 16.28
CA ASN A 63 -1.87 8.60 17.10
C ASN A 63 -2.76 7.42 16.70
N SER A 64 -2.23 6.46 15.93
CA SER A 64 -3.00 5.34 15.40
C SER A 64 -3.40 4.37 16.51
N SER A 65 -4.69 4.13 16.65
CA SER A 65 -5.28 3.24 17.64
C SER A 65 -6.67 2.75 17.20
N GLY A 66 -7.19 1.74 17.88
CA GLY A 66 -8.54 1.22 17.66
C GLY A 66 -8.57 -0.18 17.07
N GLU A 67 -9.77 -0.73 16.96
CA GLU A 67 -10.01 -2.13 16.59
C GLU A 67 -9.42 -2.50 15.22
N ALA A 68 -9.53 -1.61 14.23
CA ALA A 68 -8.97 -1.86 12.89
C ALA A 68 -7.44 -1.89 12.90
N VAL A 69 -6.79 -1.03 13.70
CA VAL A 69 -5.33 -1.04 13.90
C VAL A 69 -4.89 -2.33 14.58
N ASP A 70 -5.62 -2.77 15.61
CA ASP A 70 -5.35 -4.04 16.30
C ASP A 70 -5.56 -5.24 15.39
N LEU A 71 -6.55 -5.18 14.50
CA LEU A 71 -6.78 -6.21 13.48
C LEU A 71 -5.57 -6.32 12.54
N VAL A 72 -5.02 -5.21 12.04
CA VAL A 72 -3.81 -5.23 11.19
C VAL A 72 -2.66 -5.93 11.89
N LYS A 73 -2.39 -5.59 13.16
CA LYS A 73 -1.32 -6.20 13.96
C LYS A 73 -1.53 -7.72 14.11
N ARG A 74 -2.76 -8.13 14.44
CA ARG A 74 -3.12 -9.53 14.62
C ARG A 74 -3.00 -10.34 13.32
N VAL A 75 -3.59 -9.85 12.21
CA VAL A 75 -3.54 -10.54 10.93
C VAL A 75 -2.09 -10.69 10.43
N THR A 76 -1.25 -9.67 10.62
CA THR A 76 0.17 -9.76 10.29
C THR A 76 0.87 -10.81 11.15
N ALA A 77 0.60 -10.83 12.45
CA ALA A 77 1.19 -11.81 13.38
C ALA A 77 0.78 -13.26 13.08
N ASP A 78 -0.42 -13.47 12.54
CA ASP A 78 -0.95 -14.78 12.16
C ASP A 78 -0.50 -15.24 10.76
N THR A 79 0.17 -14.37 9.98
CA THR A 79 0.72 -14.75 8.67
C THR A 79 1.90 -15.73 8.88
N PRO A 80 1.97 -16.85 8.12
CA PRO A 80 3.11 -17.77 8.21
C PRO A 80 4.43 -17.06 7.83
N ASP A 81 5.51 -17.37 8.57
CA ASP A 81 6.83 -16.76 8.39
C ASP A 81 7.32 -16.82 6.93
N ASP A 82 7.15 -17.98 6.28
CA ASP A 82 7.61 -18.17 4.89
C ASP A 82 6.76 -17.39 3.89
N THR A 83 5.44 -17.34 4.12
CA THR A 83 4.54 -16.52 3.29
C THR A 83 4.92 -15.04 3.36
N PHE A 84 5.23 -14.54 4.54
CA PHE A 84 5.69 -13.16 4.72
C PHE A 84 7.01 -12.90 3.99
N ARG A 85 8.01 -13.80 4.12
CA ARG A 85 9.29 -13.68 3.41
C ARG A 85 9.11 -13.59 1.89
N GLU A 86 8.33 -14.50 1.33
CA GLU A 86 8.09 -14.53 -0.12
C GLU A 86 7.33 -13.28 -0.60
N ALA A 87 6.35 -12.80 0.18
CA ALA A 87 5.65 -11.57 -0.14
C ALA A 87 6.58 -10.34 -0.15
N ILE A 88 7.48 -10.22 0.84
CA ILE A 88 8.44 -9.11 0.90
C ILE A 88 9.43 -9.18 -0.27
N ARG A 89 9.91 -10.36 -0.66
CA ARG A 89 10.77 -10.52 -1.86
C ARG A 89 10.05 -10.14 -3.13
N ALA A 90 8.81 -10.61 -3.32
CA ALA A 90 7.99 -10.27 -4.48
C ALA A 90 7.74 -8.76 -4.62
N ILE A 91 7.58 -8.03 -3.50
CA ILE A 91 7.43 -6.58 -3.50
C ILE A 91 8.69 -5.89 -4.05
N VAL A 92 9.89 -6.37 -3.68
CA VAL A 92 11.16 -5.79 -4.15
C VAL A 92 11.38 -6.08 -5.64
N GLU A 93 10.95 -7.23 -6.12
CA GLU A 93 11.09 -7.64 -7.53
C GLU A 93 10.02 -7.00 -8.44
N TYR A 94 8.92 -6.50 -7.85
CA TYR A 94 7.80 -5.96 -8.63
C TYR A 94 8.17 -4.64 -9.33
N ASP A 95 7.90 -4.59 -10.64
CA ASP A 95 7.92 -3.39 -11.46
C ASP A 95 6.53 -3.10 -12.03
N GLY A 96 5.89 -2.07 -11.51
CA GLY A 96 4.57 -1.61 -11.94
C GLY A 96 4.59 -0.49 -12.97
N GLN A 97 5.72 0.18 -13.20
CA GLN A 97 5.83 1.35 -14.08
C GLN A 97 5.27 1.13 -15.49
N PRO A 98 5.58 0.00 -16.18
CA PRO A 98 5.07 -0.23 -17.53
C PRO A 98 3.54 -0.34 -17.59
N THR A 99 2.89 -0.64 -16.46
CA THR A 99 1.45 -0.90 -16.40
C THR A 99 0.61 0.33 -16.13
N LEU A 100 1.17 1.39 -15.52
CA LEU A 100 0.41 2.55 -15.05
C LEU A 100 -0.25 3.34 -16.19
N ARG A 101 0.52 3.63 -17.24
CA ARG A 101 0.05 4.41 -18.40
C ARG A 101 -1.01 3.69 -19.24
N ALA A 102 -1.12 2.38 -19.08
CA ALA A 102 -2.08 1.55 -19.79
C ALA A 102 -3.38 1.33 -19.01
N ILE A 103 -3.50 1.87 -17.80
CA ILE A 103 -4.72 1.77 -17.00
C ILE A 103 -5.80 2.68 -17.61
N ASN A 104 -6.94 2.09 -17.96
CA ASN A 104 -8.10 2.81 -18.50
C ASN A 104 -9.24 2.93 -17.49
N ALA A 105 -9.21 2.16 -16.41
CA ALA A 105 -10.20 2.24 -15.35
C ALA A 105 -10.05 3.55 -14.56
N PRO A 106 -11.14 4.21 -14.14
CA PRO A 106 -11.08 5.29 -13.17
C PRO A 106 -10.24 4.87 -11.97
N THR A 107 -9.25 5.70 -11.60
CA THR A 107 -8.28 5.32 -10.56
C THR A 107 -8.15 6.41 -9.50
N LEU A 108 -8.20 6.00 -8.22
CA LEU A 108 -7.92 6.86 -7.08
C LEU A 108 -6.67 6.34 -6.35
N CYS A 109 -5.68 7.20 -6.17
CA CYS A 109 -4.49 6.94 -5.36
C CYS A 109 -4.65 7.59 -3.98
N ILE A 110 -4.51 6.81 -2.91
CA ILE A 110 -4.67 7.31 -1.53
C ILE A 110 -3.38 7.08 -0.75
N ALA A 111 -2.81 8.16 -0.22
CA ALA A 111 -1.64 8.11 0.67
C ALA A 111 -2.02 8.48 2.10
N GLY A 112 -1.27 7.98 3.09
CA GLY A 112 -1.23 8.54 4.43
C GLY A 112 -0.16 9.63 4.53
N GLU A 113 -0.43 10.73 5.24
CA GLU A 113 0.48 11.87 5.38
C GLU A 113 1.88 11.49 5.90
N HIS A 114 1.91 10.48 6.79
CA HIS A 114 3.13 9.99 7.46
C HIS A 114 3.60 8.61 6.96
N ASP A 115 3.09 8.15 5.81
CA ASP A 115 3.47 6.83 5.28
C ASP A 115 4.97 6.81 4.90
N PRO A 116 5.78 5.95 5.53
CA PRO A 116 7.21 5.87 5.22
C PRO A 116 7.50 5.03 3.96
N VAL A 117 6.52 4.32 3.42
CA VAL A 117 6.65 3.42 2.25
C VAL A 117 6.02 4.04 1.01
N GLY A 118 4.69 4.14 0.99
CA GLY A 118 3.94 4.84 -0.06
C GLY A 118 3.82 6.33 0.25
N ARG A 119 4.95 7.03 0.26
CA ARG A 119 5.02 8.45 0.64
C ARG A 119 4.06 9.29 -0.20
N PRO A 120 3.50 10.38 0.38
CA PRO A 120 2.56 11.25 -0.31
C PRO A 120 3.04 11.72 -1.68
N ASP A 121 4.29 12.19 -1.77
CA ASP A 121 4.90 12.67 -3.01
C ASP A 121 5.03 11.57 -4.08
N MET A 122 5.34 10.34 -3.67
CA MET A 122 5.42 9.18 -4.57
C MET A 122 4.04 8.74 -5.05
N MET A 123 3.04 8.75 -4.16
CA MET A 123 1.67 8.38 -4.50
C MET A 123 0.99 9.42 -5.40
N GLU A 124 1.30 10.71 -5.24
CA GLU A 124 0.85 11.78 -6.13
C GLU A 124 1.47 11.61 -7.53
N ALA A 125 2.79 11.40 -7.61
CA ALA A 125 3.48 11.12 -8.87
C ALA A 125 2.96 9.85 -9.56
N LEU A 126 2.57 8.81 -8.78
CA LEU A 126 1.95 7.60 -9.31
C LEU A 126 0.59 7.92 -9.93
N ALA A 127 -0.23 8.74 -9.28
CA ALA A 127 -1.52 9.19 -9.83
C ALA A 127 -1.34 9.97 -11.14
N ASP A 128 -0.35 10.85 -11.21
CA ASP A 128 -0.02 11.63 -12.42
C ASP A 128 0.41 10.74 -13.61
N ASN A 129 0.97 9.56 -13.35
CA ASN A 129 1.34 8.58 -14.37
C ASN A 129 0.16 7.75 -14.90
N ILE A 130 -1.02 7.85 -14.29
CA ILE A 130 -2.23 7.12 -14.69
C ILE A 130 -3.17 8.10 -15.42
N PRO A 131 -3.65 7.80 -16.65
CA PRO A 131 -4.58 8.67 -17.34
C PRO A 131 -5.86 8.92 -16.52
N GLY A 132 -6.10 10.17 -16.13
CA GLY A 132 -7.25 10.55 -15.30
C GLY A 132 -7.16 10.08 -13.84
N GLY A 133 -5.97 9.72 -13.34
CA GLY A 133 -5.75 9.36 -11.96
C GLY A 133 -6.06 10.51 -10.99
N GLU A 134 -6.79 10.20 -9.92
CA GLU A 134 -7.08 11.12 -8.82
C GLU A 134 -6.15 10.81 -7.64
N TYR A 135 -5.78 11.83 -6.87
CA TYR A 135 -4.95 11.69 -5.68
C TYR A 135 -5.62 12.25 -4.44
N TYR A 136 -5.44 11.57 -3.30
CA TYR A 136 -5.90 12.05 -2.01
C TYR A 136 -4.91 11.67 -0.90
N CYS A 137 -4.64 12.61 0.02
CA CYS A 137 -3.79 12.38 1.19
C CYS A 137 -4.62 12.41 2.48
N VAL A 138 -4.62 11.31 3.22
CA VAL A 138 -5.29 11.19 4.52
C VAL A 138 -4.42 11.79 5.60
N LYS A 139 -4.85 12.93 6.15
CA LYS A 139 -4.13 13.66 7.19
C LYS A 139 -4.00 12.85 8.48
N GLY A 140 -2.81 12.88 9.08
CA GLY A 140 -2.48 12.17 10.31
C GLY A 140 -2.25 10.66 10.16
N ALA A 141 -2.67 10.05 9.05
CA ALA A 141 -2.47 8.63 8.78
C ALA A 141 -1.07 8.31 8.26
N ALA A 142 -0.68 7.04 8.40
CA ALA A 142 0.50 6.50 7.74
C ALA A 142 0.12 5.37 6.77
N HIS A 143 0.82 4.24 6.81
CA HIS A 143 0.73 3.17 5.80
C HIS A 143 -0.64 2.47 5.75
N TYR A 144 -1.32 2.39 6.87
CA TYR A 144 -2.63 1.74 6.98
C TYR A 144 -3.76 2.78 7.13
N ALA A 145 -3.77 3.80 6.27
CA ALA A 145 -4.70 4.93 6.35
C ALA A 145 -6.17 4.50 6.47
N TRP A 146 -6.57 3.40 5.81
CA TRP A 146 -7.91 2.81 5.89
C TRP A 146 -8.27 2.24 7.28
N ALA A 147 -7.26 1.83 8.06
CA ALA A 147 -7.44 1.33 9.43
C ALA A 147 -7.22 2.42 10.48
N GLU A 148 -6.31 3.35 10.20
CA GLU A 148 -5.91 4.42 11.13
C GLU A 148 -6.97 5.52 11.21
N TYR A 149 -7.51 5.93 10.06
CA TYR A 149 -8.51 7.00 9.93
C TYR A 149 -9.61 6.61 8.93
N PRO A 150 -10.43 5.58 9.23
CA PRO A 150 -11.42 5.03 8.30
C PRO A 150 -12.42 6.07 7.78
N ASP A 151 -12.82 7.02 8.60
CA ASP A 151 -13.78 8.05 8.20
C ASP A 151 -13.18 8.99 7.14
N LEU A 152 -11.92 9.40 7.30
CA LEU A 152 -11.22 10.25 6.33
C LEU A 152 -10.91 9.47 5.03
N PHE A 153 -10.52 8.21 5.17
CA PHE A 153 -10.30 7.33 4.01
C PHE A 153 -11.59 7.13 3.21
N ASN A 154 -12.69 6.82 3.88
CA ASN A 154 -13.99 6.63 3.26
C ASN A 154 -14.58 7.92 2.68
N ALA A 155 -14.28 9.08 3.26
CA ALA A 155 -14.69 10.37 2.71
C ALA A 155 -14.09 10.66 1.33
N ALA A 156 -12.92 10.10 1.01
CA ALA A 156 -12.35 10.15 -0.35
C ALA A 156 -12.86 8.99 -1.22
N LEU A 157 -12.89 7.79 -0.66
CA LEU A 157 -13.21 6.56 -1.39
C LEU A 157 -14.65 6.53 -1.91
N LEU A 158 -15.64 6.78 -1.04
CA LEU A 158 -17.05 6.57 -1.40
C LEU A 158 -17.53 7.51 -2.51
N PRO A 159 -17.26 8.84 -2.48
CA PRO A 159 -17.63 9.71 -3.60
C PRO A 159 -16.92 9.35 -4.92
N PHE A 160 -15.66 8.89 -4.85
CA PHE A 160 -14.96 8.40 -6.02
C PHE A 160 -15.69 7.19 -6.64
N LEU A 161 -16.00 6.16 -5.83
CA LEU A 161 -16.70 4.97 -6.31
C LEU A 161 -18.09 5.30 -6.88
N GLU A 162 -18.83 6.20 -6.23
CA GLU A 162 -20.13 6.66 -6.73
C GLU A 162 -20.03 7.32 -8.12
N ARG A 163 -18.96 8.09 -8.37
CA ARG A 163 -18.75 8.70 -9.72
C ARG A 163 -18.30 7.66 -10.73
N ALA A 164 -17.32 6.84 -10.36
CA ALA A 164 -16.67 5.87 -11.24
C ALA A 164 -17.63 4.78 -11.73
N LEU A 165 -18.58 4.34 -10.88
CA LEU A 165 -19.47 3.22 -11.16
C LEU A 165 -20.85 3.65 -11.72
N LYS A 166 -21.13 4.94 -11.87
CA LYS A 166 -22.41 5.42 -12.45
C LYS A 166 -22.61 5.03 -13.90
N ASN A 167 -21.57 4.66 -14.61
CA ASN A 167 -21.60 4.37 -16.05
C ASN A 167 -21.22 2.90 -16.37
N VAL A 168 -21.23 2.04 -15.37
CA VAL A 168 -20.94 0.60 -15.52
C VAL A 168 -22.27 -0.24 -15.44
#